data_aebc6f3ffdd1260099b687f6f7754cc3
#
_entry.id   aebc6f3ffdd1260099b687f6f7754cc3
#
_cell.length_a   1.000
_cell.length_b   1.000
_cell.length_c   1.000
_cell.angle_alpha   90.00
_cell.angle_beta   90.00
_cell.angle_gamma   90.00
#
_symmetry.space_group_name_H-M   'P 1'
#
loop_
_entity.id
_entity.type
_entity.pdbx_description
1 polymer ?
#
loop_
_entity_poly.entity_id
_entity_poly.type
_entity_poly.pdbx_seq_one_letter_code
_entity_poly.pdbx_strand_id
1 'polypeptide(L)'
;EILIADEATAMLDPFGRRDVLDTVRRLNKEKGITVMWITHYMEEAAQADRVLVVSDGQLVLEGTPRQVFTQVDKMRQLHLDVPPMTDLDDQLRKAGMPLPEGILTVDEMAEEVTRLLCPSK
;
A
#
# COMPACT_ATOMS: atom_id res chain seq x y z
N GLU A 1 8.03 19.50 13.17
CA GLU A 1 6.65 19.21 13.58
C GLU A 1 6.25 17.82 13.12
N ILE A 2 5.41 17.14 13.91
CA ILE A 2 4.92 15.79 13.62
C ILE A 2 3.39 15.82 13.69
N LEU A 3 2.75 15.28 12.67
CA LEU A 3 1.30 15.06 12.64
C LEU A 3 1.05 13.57 12.87
N ILE A 4 0.21 13.25 13.86
CA ILE A 4 -0.21 11.88 14.12
C ILE A 4 -1.71 11.79 13.80
N ALA A 5 -2.07 10.91 12.89
CA ALA A 5 -3.47 10.67 12.51
C ALA A 5 -3.81 9.20 12.74
N ASP A 6 -4.73 8.97 13.67
CA ASP A 6 -5.16 7.63 14.05
C ASP A 6 -6.54 7.35 13.44
N GLU A 7 -6.55 6.54 12.39
CA GLU A 7 -7.75 6.18 11.63
C GLU A 7 -8.60 7.40 11.22
N ALA A 8 -7.94 8.49 10.80
CA ALA A 8 -8.56 9.78 10.53
C ALA A 8 -9.58 9.75 9.38
N THR A 9 -9.53 8.73 8.52
CA THR A 9 -10.42 8.60 7.36
C THR A 9 -11.50 7.54 7.54
N ALA A 10 -11.59 6.91 8.71
CA ALA A 10 -12.46 5.74 8.95
C ALA A 10 -13.95 6.02 8.69
N MET A 11 -14.40 7.26 8.89
CA MET A 11 -15.81 7.65 8.73
C MET A 11 -16.09 8.40 7.44
N LEU A 12 -15.10 8.46 6.54
CA LEU A 12 -15.23 9.20 5.29
C LEU A 12 -15.55 8.28 4.11
N ASP A 13 -16.24 8.84 3.11
CA ASP A 13 -16.42 8.17 1.84
C ASP A 13 -15.09 8.14 1.05
N PRO A 14 -15.01 7.40 -0.08
CA PRO A 14 -13.78 7.31 -0.85
C PRO A 14 -13.23 8.66 -1.34
N PHE A 15 -14.10 9.62 -1.67
CA PHE A 15 -13.69 10.95 -2.09
C PHE A 15 -13.09 11.74 -0.93
N GLY A 16 -13.77 11.73 0.22
CA GLY A 16 -13.28 12.39 1.44
C GLY A 16 -11.95 11.83 1.90
N ARG A 17 -11.79 10.51 1.85
CA ARG A 17 -10.51 9.86 2.19
C ARG A 17 -9.38 10.34 1.28
N ARG A 18 -9.64 10.41 -0.02
CA ARG A 18 -8.65 10.86 -1.00
C ARG A 18 -8.24 12.31 -0.77
N ASP A 19 -9.22 13.18 -0.52
CA ASP A 19 -8.98 14.60 -0.25
C ASP A 19 -8.11 14.81 0.98
N VAL A 20 -8.38 14.08 2.06
CA VAL A 20 -7.59 14.16 3.29
C VAL A 20 -6.17 13.67 3.05
N LEU A 21 -6.00 12.53 2.40
CA LEU A 21 -4.68 11.98 2.08
C LEU A 21 -3.86 12.93 1.21
N ASP A 22 -4.47 13.50 0.18
CA ASP A 22 -3.80 14.44 -0.72
C ASP A 22 -3.36 15.70 0.02
N THR A 23 -4.21 16.20 0.92
CA THR A 23 -3.90 17.36 1.76
C THR A 23 -2.72 17.07 2.68
N VAL A 24 -2.74 15.92 3.36
CA VAL A 24 -1.67 15.52 4.28
C VAL A 24 -0.35 15.30 3.53
N ARG A 25 -0.40 14.67 2.37
CA ARG A 25 0.79 14.47 1.53
C ARG A 25 1.38 15.80 1.06
N ARG A 26 0.52 16.75 0.70
CA ARG A 26 0.95 18.08 0.32
C ARG A 26 1.64 18.80 1.47
N LEU A 27 1.07 18.74 2.69
CA LEU A 27 1.69 19.30 3.88
C LEU A 27 3.06 18.67 4.17
N ASN A 28 3.16 17.37 4.02
CA ASN A 28 4.43 16.68 4.19
C ASN A 28 5.48 17.18 3.19
N LYS A 29 5.12 17.30 1.91
CA LYS A 29 6.05 17.71 0.86
C LYS A 29 6.40 19.20 0.92
N GLU A 30 5.42 20.06 1.13
CA GLU A 30 5.60 21.51 1.07
C GLU A 30 6.11 22.11 2.39
N LYS A 31 5.67 21.57 3.51
CA LYS A 31 6.00 22.09 4.84
C LYS A 31 7.03 21.25 5.59
N GLY A 32 7.41 20.10 5.06
CA GLY A 32 8.35 19.20 5.72
C GLY A 32 7.81 18.58 7.01
N ILE A 33 6.50 18.50 7.17
CA ILE A 33 5.88 17.90 8.35
C ILE A 33 6.03 16.39 8.27
N THR A 34 6.56 15.77 9.33
CA THR A 34 6.56 14.31 9.43
C THR A 34 5.17 13.83 9.79
N VAL A 35 4.66 12.84 9.06
CA VAL A 35 3.31 12.32 9.26
C VAL A 35 3.38 10.87 9.72
N MET A 36 2.76 10.57 10.85
CA MET A 36 2.51 9.21 11.30
C MET A 36 1.03 8.92 11.05
N TRP A 37 0.77 8.03 10.10
CA TRP A 37 -0.59 7.69 9.66
C TRP A 37 -0.93 6.27 10.08
N ILE A 38 -1.93 6.14 10.96
CA ILE A 38 -2.38 4.84 11.46
C ILE A 38 -3.67 4.47 10.73
N THR A 39 -3.65 3.35 10.04
CA THR A 39 -4.79 2.91 9.23
C THR A 39 -4.82 1.39 9.10
N HIS A 40 -6.00 0.86 8.85
CA HIS A 40 -6.18 -0.52 8.40
C HIS A 40 -6.55 -0.60 6.90
N TYR A 41 -6.57 0.53 6.22
CA TYR A 41 -6.79 0.57 4.77
C TYR A 41 -5.45 0.42 4.06
N MET A 42 -5.24 -0.70 3.41
CA MET A 42 -3.97 -1.02 2.76
C MET A 42 -3.64 -0.07 1.62
N GLU A 43 -4.65 0.47 0.96
CA GLU A 43 -4.48 1.47 -0.10
C GLU A 43 -3.87 2.78 0.43
N GLU A 44 -4.21 3.16 1.65
CA GLU A 44 -3.60 4.33 2.31
C GLU A 44 -2.15 4.03 2.70
N ALA A 45 -1.91 2.86 3.29
CA ALA A 45 -0.56 2.43 3.67
C ALA A 45 0.38 2.33 2.46
N ALA A 46 -0.14 1.92 1.31
CA ALA A 46 0.63 1.82 0.08
C ALA A 46 1.18 3.16 -0.42
N GLN A 47 0.63 4.28 0.04
CA GLN A 47 1.06 5.62 -0.35
C GLN A 47 2.13 6.22 0.58
N ALA A 48 2.47 5.54 1.66
CA ALA A 48 3.47 6.01 2.61
C ALA A 48 4.90 5.81 2.08
N ASP A 49 5.84 6.55 2.64
CA ASP A 49 7.26 6.34 2.36
C ASP A 49 7.80 5.11 3.09
N ARG A 50 7.21 4.82 4.25
CA ARG A 50 7.62 3.72 5.11
C ARG A 50 6.40 3.15 5.81
N VAL A 51 6.36 1.83 5.91
CA VAL A 51 5.26 1.10 6.57
C VAL A 51 5.82 0.35 7.77
N LEU A 52 5.12 0.48 8.88
CA LEU A 52 5.39 -0.27 10.10
C LEU A 52 4.17 -1.15 10.38
N VAL A 53 4.38 -2.44 10.48
CA VAL A 53 3.31 -3.39 10.79
C VAL A 53 3.40 -3.80 12.24
N VAL A 54 2.36 -3.51 12.99
CA VAL A 54 2.28 -3.82 14.42
C VAL A 54 1.24 -4.91 14.63
N SER A 55 1.59 -5.94 15.36
CA SER A 55 0.69 -7.03 15.75
C SER A 55 0.98 -7.45 17.16
N ASP A 56 -0.06 -7.59 17.98
CA ASP A 56 0.04 -7.97 19.40
C ASP A 56 1.03 -7.08 20.18
N GLY A 57 1.02 -5.78 19.88
CA GLY A 57 1.88 -4.82 20.57
C GLY A 57 3.35 -4.85 20.14
N GLN A 58 3.68 -5.59 19.11
CA GLN A 58 5.05 -5.71 18.62
C GLN A 58 5.16 -5.26 17.17
N LEU A 59 6.30 -4.64 16.84
CA LEU A 59 6.66 -4.31 15.47
C LEU A 59 7.14 -5.59 14.79
N VAL A 60 6.37 -6.08 13.82
CA VAL A 60 6.64 -7.37 13.16
C VAL A 60 7.23 -7.22 11.76
N LEU A 61 6.93 -6.14 11.07
CA LEU A 61 7.49 -5.82 9.75
C LEU A 61 7.74 -4.34 9.62
N GLU A 62 8.75 -3.98 8.85
CA GLU A 62 9.10 -2.59 8.59
C GLU A 62 9.79 -2.49 7.22
N GLY A 63 9.49 -1.43 6.49
CA GLY A 63 10.13 -1.17 5.20
C GLY A 63 9.30 -0.25 4.32
N THR A 64 9.67 -0.14 3.05
CA THR A 64 8.82 0.54 2.07
C THR A 64 7.53 -0.25 1.87
N PRO A 65 6.46 0.38 1.37
CA PRO A 65 5.23 -0.37 1.07
C PRO A 65 5.50 -1.60 0.20
N ARG A 66 6.33 -1.47 -0.81
CA ARG A 66 6.69 -2.59 -1.70
C ARG A 66 7.38 -3.72 -0.94
N GLN A 67 8.33 -3.40 -0.07
CA GLN A 67 9.04 -4.41 0.73
C GLN A 67 8.12 -5.14 1.70
N VAL A 68 7.21 -4.43 2.32
CA VAL A 68 6.28 -5.00 3.30
C VAL A 68 5.20 -5.84 2.60
N PHE A 69 4.56 -5.28 1.58
CA PHE A 69 3.40 -5.94 0.95
C PHE A 69 3.76 -7.07 0.00
N THR A 70 5.00 -7.19 -0.46
CA THR A 70 5.46 -8.39 -1.17
C THR A 70 5.41 -9.63 -0.30
N GLN A 71 5.44 -9.47 1.01
CA GLN A 71 5.34 -10.58 1.97
C GLN A 71 3.87 -10.95 2.23
N VAL A 72 3.15 -11.27 1.16
CA VAL A 72 1.69 -11.54 1.20
C VAL A 72 1.34 -12.65 2.17
N ASP A 73 2.05 -13.76 2.14
CA ASP A 73 1.77 -14.90 3.02
C ASP A 73 1.98 -14.55 4.48
N LYS A 74 3.02 -13.76 4.78
CA LYS A 74 3.27 -13.30 6.14
C LYS A 74 2.19 -12.36 6.63
N MET A 75 1.73 -11.44 5.77
CA MET A 75 0.61 -10.54 6.09
C MET A 75 -0.66 -11.35 6.40
N ARG A 76 -0.95 -12.37 5.59
CA ARG A 76 -2.09 -13.27 5.83
C ARG A 76 -1.96 -14.03 7.15
N GLN A 77 -0.78 -14.51 7.49
CA GLN A 77 -0.52 -15.18 8.77
C GLN A 77 -0.78 -14.26 9.97
N LEU A 78 -0.55 -12.95 9.78
CA LEU A 78 -0.84 -11.95 10.80
C LEU A 78 -2.30 -11.47 10.79
N HIS A 79 -3.15 -12.08 9.96
CA HIS A 79 -4.55 -11.68 9.74
C HIS A 79 -4.69 -10.26 9.24
N LEU A 80 -3.71 -9.82 8.43
CA LEU A 80 -3.70 -8.50 7.79
C LEU A 80 -3.85 -8.65 6.28
N ASP A 81 -4.43 -7.64 5.67
CA ASP A 81 -4.58 -7.59 4.22
C ASP A 81 -3.37 -6.96 3.55
N VAL A 82 -3.35 -7.07 2.23
CA VAL A 82 -2.42 -6.35 1.35
C VAL A 82 -3.26 -5.53 0.36
N PRO A 83 -2.66 -4.56 -0.35
CA PRO A 83 -3.39 -3.84 -1.39
C PRO A 83 -4.01 -4.82 -2.40
N PRO A 84 -5.21 -4.53 -2.93
CA PRO A 84 -5.89 -5.47 -3.84
C PRO A 84 -5.06 -5.90 -5.04
N MET A 85 -4.31 -4.97 -5.63
CA MET A 85 -3.47 -5.33 -6.78
C MET A 85 -2.26 -6.19 -6.39
N THR A 86 -1.77 -6.05 -5.17
CA THR A 86 -0.72 -6.92 -4.65
C THR A 86 -1.23 -8.34 -4.45
N ASP A 87 -2.45 -8.49 -3.96
CA ASP A 87 -3.09 -9.81 -3.82
C ASP A 87 -3.34 -10.45 -5.18
N LEU A 88 -3.84 -9.68 -6.14
CA LEU A 88 -4.03 -10.16 -7.51
C LEU A 88 -2.70 -10.59 -8.15
N ASP A 89 -1.66 -9.80 -7.98
CA ASP A 89 -0.32 -10.13 -8.46
C ASP A 89 0.16 -11.46 -7.89
N ASP A 90 0.02 -11.65 -6.59
CA ASP A 90 0.41 -12.89 -5.93
C ASP A 90 -0.34 -14.10 -6.51
N GLN A 91 -1.65 -13.98 -6.70
CA GLN A 91 -2.47 -15.04 -7.27
C GLN A 91 -2.09 -15.35 -8.71
N LEU A 92 -1.87 -14.33 -9.53
CA LEU A 92 -1.49 -14.52 -10.93
C LEU A 92 -0.11 -15.13 -11.06
N ARG A 93 0.85 -14.73 -10.23
CA ARG A 93 2.18 -15.36 -10.24
C ARG A 93 2.14 -16.81 -9.79
N LYS A 94 1.32 -17.14 -8.79
CA LYS A 94 1.10 -18.53 -8.38
C LYS A 94 0.43 -19.38 -9.47
N ALA A 95 -0.33 -18.74 -10.34
CA ALA A 95 -0.94 -19.38 -11.49
C ALA A 95 0.01 -19.51 -12.70
N GLY A 96 1.24 -19.02 -12.57
CA GLY A 96 2.28 -19.15 -13.60
C GLY A 96 2.49 -17.92 -14.47
N MET A 97 1.83 -16.80 -14.17
CA MET A 97 2.00 -15.58 -14.95
C MET A 97 3.29 -14.87 -14.55
N PRO A 98 4.17 -14.49 -15.50
CA PRO A 98 5.48 -13.91 -15.18
C PRO A 98 5.40 -12.41 -14.86
N LEU A 99 4.71 -12.06 -13.78
CA LEU A 99 4.63 -10.71 -13.28
C LEU A 99 5.75 -10.39 -12.29
N PRO A 100 6.21 -9.13 -12.20
CA PRO A 100 7.16 -8.74 -11.17
C PRO A 100 6.50 -8.69 -9.80
N GLU A 101 7.25 -8.99 -8.76
CA GLU A 101 6.76 -8.87 -7.39
C GLU A 101 6.52 -7.41 -7.01
N GLY A 102 5.54 -7.19 -6.14
CA GLY A 102 5.35 -5.92 -5.48
C GLY A 102 4.52 -4.91 -6.23
N ILE A 103 3.65 -5.35 -7.11
CA ILE A 103 2.67 -4.47 -7.73
C ILE A 103 1.73 -3.94 -6.64
N LEU A 104 1.61 -2.61 -6.54
CA LEU A 104 0.81 -1.95 -5.51
C LEU A 104 -0.45 -1.28 -6.04
N THR A 105 -0.42 -0.82 -7.28
CA THR A 105 -1.48 0.02 -7.84
C THR A 105 -2.11 -0.59 -9.08
N VAL A 106 -3.32 -0.11 -9.39
CA VAL A 106 -4.02 -0.50 -10.62
C VAL A 106 -3.21 -0.12 -11.85
N ASP A 107 -2.58 1.07 -11.85
CA ASP A 107 -1.78 1.52 -12.99
C ASP A 107 -0.57 0.61 -13.23
N GLU A 108 0.14 0.22 -12.18
CA GLU A 108 1.25 -0.74 -12.29
C GLU A 108 0.78 -2.07 -12.85
N MET A 109 -0.34 -2.59 -12.34
CA MET A 109 -0.91 -3.86 -12.82
C MET A 109 -1.30 -3.75 -14.29
N ALA A 110 -1.95 -2.67 -14.68
CA ALA A 110 -2.36 -2.45 -16.07
C ALA A 110 -1.15 -2.42 -17.01
N GLU A 111 -0.08 -1.74 -16.62
CA GLU A 111 1.16 -1.70 -17.40
C GLU A 111 1.77 -3.09 -17.59
N GLU A 112 1.90 -3.85 -16.51
CA GLU A 112 2.52 -5.17 -16.57
C GLU A 112 1.70 -6.19 -17.34
N VAL A 113 0.37 -6.18 -17.16
CA VAL A 113 -0.53 -7.06 -17.91
C VAL A 113 -0.53 -6.69 -19.40
N THR A 114 -0.55 -5.41 -19.71
CA THR A 114 -0.47 -4.94 -21.10
C THR A 114 0.83 -5.39 -21.76
N ARG A 115 1.93 -5.29 -21.03
CA ARG A 115 3.25 -5.75 -21.52
C ARG A 115 3.25 -7.23 -21.87
N LEU A 116 2.57 -8.05 -21.07
CA LEU A 116 2.50 -9.50 -21.29
C LEU A 116 1.53 -9.88 -22.43
N LEU A 117 0.40 -9.21 -22.50
CA LEU A 117 -0.66 -9.55 -23.48
C LEU A 117 -0.47 -8.86 -24.82
N CYS A 118 0.16 -7.69 -24.83
CA CYS A 118 0.44 -6.91 -26.02
C CYS A 118 1.92 -6.57 -26.08
N PRO A 119 2.81 -7.56 -26.33
CA PRO A 119 4.24 -7.31 -26.37
C PRO A 119 4.54 -6.28 -27.46
N SER A 120 5.16 -5.18 -27.04
CA SER A 120 5.58 -4.14 -27.98
C SER A 120 6.74 -4.65 -28.81
N LYS A 121 6.69 -4.29 -30.07
CA LYS A 121 7.74 -4.65 -31.03
C LYS A 121 8.97 -3.80 -30.85
#